data_d935d1ba83e518dd0bb8d7f3d4493026
#
_entry.id   d935d1ba83e518dd0bb8d7f3d4493026
#
_cell.length_a   1.000
_cell.length_b   1.000
_cell.length_c   1.000
_cell.angle_alpha   90.00
_cell.angle_beta   90.00
_cell.angle_gamma   90.00
#
_symmetry.space_group_name_H-M   'P 1'
#
loop_
_entity.id
_entity.type
_entity.pdbx_description
1 polymer ?
#
loop_
_entity_poly.entity_id
_entity_poly.type
_entity_poly.pdbx_seq_one_letter_code
_entity_poly.pdbx_strand_id
1 'polypeptide(L)'
;KGYDDFARRFTPILDEFQKLGVRFALEVHPTEIAFDTFSARRALEAVNNHPAFGFNYDPSHLGYQGVDYVDFIYQFPERIFHVHMKDVYWSDTPKQVGIFGGHVTFGDPRRYWNFRSLGRGKINFEEIIRALNSIGYQGPLSVEWEDSAMDREHGARESCELVKRVDFQPSAHAFDACFGKE
;
A
#
# COMPACT_ATOMS: atom_id res chain seq x y z
N LYS A 1 -22.20 4.43 -12.75
CA LYS A 1 -22.92 5.02 -11.57
C LYS A 1 -21.98 5.26 -10.37
N GLY A 2 -21.21 4.28 -9.89
CA GLY A 2 -20.36 4.46 -8.70
C GLY A 2 -19.29 5.53 -8.90
N TYR A 3 -18.54 5.46 -9.97
CA TYR A 3 -17.49 6.45 -10.29
C TYR A 3 -18.06 7.85 -10.60
N ASP A 4 -19.24 7.94 -11.23
CA ASP A 4 -19.88 9.25 -11.47
C ASP A 4 -20.33 9.90 -10.16
N ASP A 5 -20.88 9.11 -9.23
CA ASP A 5 -21.27 9.62 -7.91
C ASP A 5 -20.04 9.99 -7.08
N PHE A 6 -18.98 9.20 -7.14
CA PHE A 6 -17.68 9.49 -6.53
C PHE A 6 -17.13 10.83 -7.04
N ALA A 7 -17.02 11.00 -8.36
CA ALA A 7 -16.55 12.23 -8.97
C ALA A 7 -17.37 13.45 -8.54
N ARG A 8 -18.68 13.34 -8.61
CA ARG A 8 -19.60 14.43 -8.24
C ARG A 8 -19.45 14.88 -6.78
N ARG A 9 -19.18 13.95 -5.88
CA ARG A 9 -19.04 14.23 -4.44
C ARG A 9 -17.61 14.65 -4.06
N PHE A 10 -16.62 13.98 -4.61
CA PHE A 10 -15.23 14.19 -4.21
C PHE A 10 -14.58 15.38 -4.89
N THR A 11 -14.90 15.70 -6.14
CA THR A 11 -14.27 16.83 -6.84
C THR A 11 -14.37 18.14 -6.06
N PRO A 12 -15.55 18.57 -5.53
CA PRO A 12 -15.62 19.78 -4.73
C PRO A 12 -14.79 19.75 -3.45
N ILE A 13 -14.65 18.56 -2.81
CA ILE A 13 -13.82 18.38 -1.62
C ILE A 13 -12.34 18.51 -1.99
N LEU A 14 -11.93 17.89 -3.08
CA LEU A 14 -10.55 17.94 -3.58
C LEU A 14 -10.15 19.36 -4.01
N ASP A 15 -11.08 20.12 -4.59
CA ASP A 15 -10.88 21.55 -4.92
C ASP A 15 -10.54 22.38 -3.66
N GLU A 16 -11.27 22.14 -2.56
CA GLU A 16 -10.96 22.81 -1.29
C GLU A 16 -9.64 22.34 -0.69
N PHE A 17 -9.33 21.06 -0.76
CA PHE A 17 -8.04 20.52 -0.32
C PHE A 17 -6.89 21.16 -1.10
N GLN A 18 -7.02 21.27 -2.42
CA GLN A 18 -6.00 21.90 -3.26
C GLN A 18 -5.77 23.37 -2.89
N LYS A 19 -6.83 24.14 -2.63
CA LYS A 19 -6.72 25.55 -2.20
C LYS A 19 -5.95 25.70 -0.88
N LEU A 20 -6.08 24.71 0.01
CA LEU A 20 -5.41 24.69 1.31
C LEU A 20 -4.02 24.03 1.26
N GLY A 21 -3.56 23.57 0.08
CA GLY A 21 -2.30 22.82 -0.05
C GLY A 21 -2.32 21.44 0.60
N VAL A 22 -3.51 20.87 0.80
CA VAL A 22 -3.70 19.55 1.39
C VAL A 22 -3.94 18.51 0.29
N ARG A 23 -3.45 17.30 0.49
CA ARG A 23 -3.68 16.16 -0.41
C ARG A 23 -4.53 15.10 0.29
N PHE A 24 -5.42 14.48 -0.46
CA PHE A 24 -6.24 13.35 -0.03
C PHE A 24 -5.63 12.06 -0.53
N ALA A 25 -5.32 11.14 0.37
CA ALA A 25 -4.77 9.83 0.06
C ALA A 25 -5.81 8.74 0.37
N LEU A 26 -6.45 8.19 -0.67
CA LEU A 26 -7.38 7.07 -0.54
C LEU A 26 -6.60 5.79 -0.28
N GLU A 27 -6.95 5.05 0.76
CA GLU A 27 -6.45 3.70 0.94
C GLU A 27 -7.02 2.77 -0.13
N VAL A 28 -6.16 2.03 -0.83
CA VAL A 28 -6.57 1.05 -1.83
C VAL A 28 -6.98 -0.23 -1.12
N HIS A 29 -8.28 -0.40 -0.92
CA HIS A 29 -8.85 -1.40 -0.03
C HIS A 29 -10.09 -2.05 -0.65
N PRO A 30 -10.35 -3.37 -0.47
CA PRO A 30 -11.44 -4.11 -1.11
C PRO A 30 -12.86 -3.59 -0.92
N THR A 31 -13.10 -2.74 0.07
CA THR A 31 -14.44 -2.14 0.29
C THR A 31 -14.56 -0.71 -0.24
N GLU A 32 -13.47 -0.17 -0.84
CA GLU A 32 -13.41 1.19 -1.34
C GLU A 32 -13.65 1.26 -2.85
N ILE A 33 -13.69 2.50 -3.40
CA ILE A 33 -13.85 2.75 -4.84
C ILE A 33 -12.61 2.28 -5.65
N ALA A 34 -11.45 2.18 -5.00
CA ALA A 34 -10.22 1.63 -5.53
C ALA A 34 -9.74 0.48 -4.64
N PHE A 35 -9.59 -0.71 -5.21
CA PHE A 35 -9.20 -1.94 -4.50
C PHE A 35 -8.16 -2.79 -5.25
N ASP A 36 -7.80 -2.40 -6.46
CA ASP A 36 -6.74 -2.96 -7.31
C ASP A 36 -6.21 -1.90 -8.27
N THR A 37 -5.21 -2.24 -9.08
CA THR A 37 -4.60 -1.30 -10.04
C THR A 37 -5.60 -0.75 -11.05
N PHE A 38 -6.54 -1.58 -11.51
CA PHE A 38 -7.53 -1.16 -12.50
C PHE A 38 -8.54 -0.19 -11.91
N SER A 39 -9.11 -0.51 -10.75
CA SER A 39 -10.08 0.36 -10.06
C SER A 39 -9.45 1.66 -9.56
N ALA A 40 -8.17 1.62 -9.13
CA ALA A 40 -7.40 2.80 -8.76
C ALA A 40 -7.23 3.76 -9.95
N ARG A 41 -6.88 3.26 -11.12
CA ARG A 41 -6.80 4.06 -12.35
C ARG A 41 -8.15 4.71 -12.69
N ARG A 42 -9.23 3.95 -12.60
CA ARG A 42 -10.58 4.45 -12.84
C ARG A 42 -11.03 5.51 -11.81
N ALA A 43 -10.59 5.38 -10.55
CA ALA A 43 -10.86 6.39 -9.54
C ALA A 43 -10.16 7.71 -9.86
N LEU A 44 -8.90 7.67 -10.28
CA LEU A 44 -8.16 8.84 -10.77
C LEU A 44 -8.84 9.49 -11.97
N GLU A 45 -9.18 8.71 -12.98
CA GLU A 45 -9.87 9.18 -14.19
C GLU A 45 -11.22 9.85 -13.84
N ALA A 46 -11.98 9.26 -12.92
CA ALA A 46 -13.28 9.78 -12.51
C ALA A 46 -13.20 11.20 -11.94
N VAL A 47 -12.16 11.51 -11.18
CA VAL A 47 -11.91 12.87 -10.66
C VAL A 47 -11.01 13.70 -11.59
N ASN A 48 -10.92 13.32 -12.87
CA ASN A 48 -10.11 14.01 -13.89
C ASN A 48 -8.64 14.18 -13.47
N ASN A 49 -8.05 13.15 -12.87
CA ASN A 49 -6.68 13.14 -12.37
C ASN A 49 -6.39 14.32 -11.42
N HIS A 50 -7.35 14.68 -10.60
CA HIS A 50 -7.26 15.84 -9.71
C HIS A 50 -5.95 15.79 -8.89
N PRO A 51 -5.14 16.90 -8.85
CA PRO A 51 -3.80 16.87 -8.24
C PRO A 51 -3.81 16.60 -6.72
N ALA A 52 -4.90 16.94 -6.03
CA ALA A 52 -5.05 16.67 -4.60
C ALA A 52 -5.49 15.23 -4.29
N PHE A 53 -5.76 14.38 -5.30
CA PHE A 53 -6.17 12.98 -5.12
C PHE A 53 -5.03 12.02 -5.43
N GLY A 54 -4.75 11.13 -4.52
CA GLY A 54 -3.77 10.03 -4.65
C GLY A 54 -4.10 8.89 -3.72
N PHE A 55 -3.09 8.07 -3.43
CA PHE A 55 -3.27 6.83 -2.70
C PHE A 55 -2.46 6.79 -1.40
N ASN A 56 -3.08 6.28 -0.37
CA ASN A 56 -2.43 5.65 0.75
C ASN A 56 -2.19 4.20 0.34
N TYR A 57 -0.94 3.89 0.04
CA TYR A 57 -0.54 2.57 -0.44
C TYR A 57 -0.46 1.60 0.73
N ASP A 58 -1.15 0.48 0.62
CA ASP A 58 -1.06 -0.65 1.55
C ASP A 58 -0.85 -1.95 0.77
N PRO A 59 0.34 -2.58 0.86
CA PRO A 59 0.63 -3.79 0.12
C PRO A 59 -0.18 -5.00 0.57
N SER A 60 -0.64 -5.01 1.82
CA SER A 60 -1.35 -6.16 2.38
C SER A 60 -2.69 -6.40 1.69
N HIS A 61 -3.44 -5.30 1.44
CA HIS A 61 -4.73 -5.36 0.77
C HIS A 61 -4.64 -5.78 -0.70
N LEU A 62 -3.52 -5.51 -1.34
CA LEU A 62 -3.24 -5.95 -2.71
C LEU A 62 -2.74 -7.40 -2.73
N GLY A 63 -1.80 -7.74 -1.84
CA GLY A 63 -1.08 -9.01 -1.86
C GLY A 63 -1.99 -10.23 -1.72
N TYR A 64 -2.89 -10.26 -0.73
CA TYR A 64 -3.76 -11.41 -0.54
C TYR A 64 -4.82 -11.59 -1.64
N GLN A 65 -5.08 -10.54 -2.41
CA GLN A 65 -5.94 -10.59 -3.60
C GLN A 65 -5.22 -11.14 -4.83
N GLY A 66 -3.91 -11.29 -4.79
CA GLY A 66 -3.09 -11.66 -5.94
C GLY A 66 -2.80 -10.50 -6.89
N VAL A 67 -2.96 -9.26 -6.44
CA VAL A 67 -2.54 -8.06 -7.16
C VAL A 67 -1.05 -7.82 -6.93
N ASP A 68 -0.32 -7.49 -8.00
CA ASP A 68 1.09 -7.12 -7.89
C ASP A 68 1.22 -5.77 -7.18
N TYR A 69 1.53 -5.85 -5.88
CA TYR A 69 1.64 -4.68 -5.03
C TYR A 69 2.93 -3.87 -5.29
N VAL A 70 3.96 -4.47 -5.87
CA VAL A 70 5.18 -3.73 -6.25
C VAL A 70 4.94 -2.97 -7.55
N ASP A 71 4.35 -3.62 -8.56
CA ASP A 71 3.98 -2.96 -9.82
C ASP A 71 3.01 -1.79 -9.58
N PHE A 72 2.12 -1.89 -8.61
CA PHE A 72 1.21 -0.80 -8.24
C PHE A 72 1.95 0.53 -7.99
N ILE A 73 3.11 0.49 -7.32
CA ILE A 73 3.93 1.68 -7.05
C ILE A 73 4.42 2.30 -8.36
N TYR A 74 4.89 1.47 -9.31
CA TYR A 74 5.36 1.93 -10.61
C TYR A 74 4.24 2.44 -11.52
N GLN A 75 3.01 1.92 -11.36
CA GLN A 75 1.83 2.40 -12.11
C GLN A 75 1.36 3.78 -11.67
N PHE A 76 1.67 4.20 -10.43
CA PHE A 76 1.17 5.44 -9.85
C PHE A 76 2.28 6.27 -9.16
N PRO A 77 3.44 6.52 -9.80
CA PRO A 77 4.62 7.08 -9.14
C PRO A 77 4.38 8.47 -8.50
N GLU A 78 3.51 9.29 -9.12
CA GLU A 78 3.20 10.64 -8.63
C GLU A 78 1.96 10.68 -7.71
N ARG A 79 1.35 9.52 -7.44
CA ARG A 79 0.09 9.40 -6.71
C ARG A 79 0.19 8.63 -5.40
N ILE A 80 1.37 8.11 -5.07
CA ILE A 80 1.62 7.53 -3.75
C ILE A 80 1.90 8.68 -2.78
N PHE A 81 0.89 9.06 -2.00
CA PHE A 81 0.99 10.18 -1.06
C PHE A 81 1.33 9.75 0.35
N HIS A 82 0.99 8.50 0.68
CA HIS A 82 1.29 7.88 1.96
C HIS A 82 1.53 6.38 1.76
N VAL A 83 2.28 5.77 2.68
CA VAL A 83 2.60 4.34 2.64
C VAL A 83 2.32 3.72 3.99
N HIS A 84 1.45 2.72 4.01
CA HIS A 84 1.32 1.79 5.10
C HIS A 84 2.30 0.62 4.93
N MET A 85 3.08 0.37 5.94
CA MET A 85 3.88 -0.83 6.08
C MET A 85 3.05 -1.83 6.88
N LYS A 86 2.37 -2.72 6.17
CA LYS A 86 1.45 -3.71 6.72
C LYS A 86 1.69 -5.06 6.06
N ASP A 87 1.72 -6.11 6.85
CA ASP A 87 2.00 -7.46 6.37
C ASP A 87 0.78 -8.35 6.43
N VAL A 88 0.73 -9.33 5.55
CA VAL A 88 -0.36 -10.29 5.44
C VAL A 88 0.19 -11.65 5.04
N TYR A 89 -0.32 -12.67 5.72
CA TYR A 89 -0.14 -14.06 5.34
C TYR A 89 -1.35 -14.54 4.52
N TRP A 90 -1.11 -15.27 3.46
CA TRP A 90 -2.13 -16.06 2.75
C TRP A 90 -1.67 -17.48 2.54
N SER A 91 -2.64 -18.40 2.47
CA SER A 91 -2.37 -19.84 2.35
C SER A 91 -1.91 -20.20 0.93
N ASP A 92 -0.95 -21.11 0.82
CA ASP A 92 -0.55 -21.69 -0.47
C ASP A 92 -1.53 -22.76 -0.96
N THR A 93 -2.47 -23.16 -0.11
CA THR A 93 -3.48 -24.18 -0.41
C THR A 93 -4.88 -23.62 -0.14
N PRO A 94 -5.92 -24.15 -0.82
CA PRO A 94 -7.30 -23.78 -0.55
C PRO A 94 -7.69 -23.94 0.92
N LYS A 95 -8.54 -23.05 1.41
CA LYS A 95 -9.11 -23.08 2.76
C LYS A 95 -10.64 -23.15 2.69
N GLN A 96 -11.29 -23.40 3.83
CA GLN A 96 -12.76 -23.40 3.91
C GLN A 96 -13.33 -22.00 3.68
N VAL A 97 -12.58 -20.95 4.07
CA VAL A 97 -12.95 -19.56 3.90
C VAL A 97 -11.98 -18.94 2.90
N GLY A 98 -12.50 -18.48 1.78
CA GLY A 98 -11.71 -17.87 0.70
C GLY A 98 -11.33 -16.42 0.98
N ILE A 99 -11.02 -15.71 -0.11
CA ILE A 99 -10.53 -14.32 -0.07
C ILE A 99 -11.55 -13.35 0.57
N PHE A 100 -12.85 -13.60 0.42
CA PHE A 100 -13.93 -12.80 1.02
C PHE A 100 -14.19 -13.23 2.48
N GLY A 101 -13.16 -13.34 3.28
CA GLY A 101 -13.19 -13.91 4.62
C GLY A 101 -13.79 -13.04 5.75
N GLY A 102 -14.33 -11.85 5.43
CA GLY A 102 -14.78 -10.87 6.43
C GLY A 102 -15.88 -11.32 7.39
N HIS A 103 -16.58 -12.42 7.09
CA HIS A 103 -17.61 -13.02 7.95
C HIS A 103 -17.03 -13.97 9.02
N VAL A 104 -15.72 -14.16 9.05
CA VAL A 104 -15.01 -15.01 10.02
C VAL A 104 -13.94 -14.18 10.73
N THR A 105 -13.84 -14.33 12.04
CA THR A 105 -12.91 -13.60 12.90
C THR A 105 -11.46 -13.75 12.44
N PHE A 106 -10.68 -12.68 12.51
CA PHE A 106 -9.25 -12.73 12.26
C PHE A 106 -8.56 -13.73 13.20
N GLY A 107 -7.59 -14.45 12.65
CA GLY A 107 -6.89 -15.54 13.35
C GLY A 107 -7.56 -16.91 13.26
N ASP A 108 -8.78 -17.01 12.76
CA ASP A 108 -9.43 -18.30 12.55
C ASP A 108 -8.64 -19.15 11.53
N PRO A 109 -8.27 -20.39 11.84
CA PRO A 109 -7.43 -21.22 10.97
C PRO A 109 -8.10 -21.63 9.64
N ARG A 110 -9.41 -21.44 9.52
CA ARG A 110 -10.16 -21.68 8.28
C ARG A 110 -9.99 -20.59 7.25
N ARG A 111 -9.52 -19.39 7.64
CA ARG A 111 -9.33 -18.24 6.74
C ARG A 111 -8.20 -18.51 5.75
N TYR A 112 -8.37 -18.03 4.52
CA TYR A 112 -7.34 -18.06 3.49
C TYR A 112 -6.17 -17.09 3.80
N TRP A 113 -6.47 -15.93 4.40
CA TRP A 113 -5.49 -14.91 4.75
C TRP A 113 -5.76 -14.30 6.13
N ASN A 114 -4.71 -13.84 6.77
CA ASN A 114 -4.75 -13.08 8.01
C ASN A 114 -3.62 -12.05 8.02
N PHE A 115 -3.85 -10.89 8.61
CA PHE A 115 -2.77 -9.94 8.87
C PHE A 115 -1.75 -10.52 9.85
N ARG A 116 -0.51 -10.08 9.71
CA ARG A 116 0.63 -10.49 10.53
C ARG A 116 1.48 -9.28 10.90
N SER A 117 2.16 -9.36 12.01
CA SER A 117 3.26 -8.47 12.32
C SER A 117 4.28 -8.47 11.18
N LEU A 118 4.89 -7.32 10.90
CA LEU A 118 5.75 -7.15 9.73
C LEU A 118 6.92 -8.14 9.72
N GLY A 119 7.16 -8.73 8.58
CA GLY A 119 8.17 -9.77 8.35
C GLY A 119 7.71 -11.19 8.72
N ARG A 120 6.46 -11.35 9.14
CA ARG A 120 5.86 -12.65 9.50
C ARG A 120 4.78 -13.09 8.50
N GLY A 121 4.50 -12.26 7.51
CA GLY A 121 3.61 -12.55 6.39
C GLY A 121 4.36 -12.92 5.11
N LYS A 122 3.83 -12.46 3.98
CA LYS A 122 4.38 -12.76 2.64
C LYS A 122 4.72 -11.51 1.83
N ILE A 123 4.60 -10.33 2.40
CA ILE A 123 4.95 -9.09 1.71
C ILE A 123 6.47 -8.94 1.65
N ASN A 124 6.98 -8.66 0.45
CA ASN A 124 8.39 -8.39 0.23
C ASN A 124 8.68 -6.89 0.42
N PHE A 125 8.99 -6.50 1.64
CA PHE A 125 9.25 -5.10 1.98
C PHE A 125 10.51 -4.54 1.31
N GLU A 126 11.51 -5.36 1.04
CA GLU A 126 12.71 -4.91 0.33
C GLU A 126 12.35 -4.42 -1.08
N GLU A 127 11.56 -5.18 -1.84
CA GLU A 127 11.13 -4.76 -3.19
C GLU A 127 10.23 -3.51 -3.14
N ILE A 128 9.44 -3.35 -2.10
CA ILE A 128 8.66 -2.12 -1.89
C ILE A 128 9.59 -0.91 -1.70
N ILE A 129 10.60 -1.01 -0.85
CA ILE A 129 11.57 0.08 -0.63
C ILE A 129 12.33 0.39 -1.92
N ARG A 130 12.74 -0.61 -2.70
CA ARG A 130 13.36 -0.40 -4.01
C ARG A 130 12.45 0.35 -4.98
N ALA A 131 11.18 -0.02 -5.04
CA ALA A 131 10.19 0.66 -5.88
C ALA A 131 9.94 2.10 -5.42
N LEU A 132 9.77 2.33 -4.11
CA LEU A 132 9.59 3.67 -3.55
C LEU A 132 10.80 4.57 -3.82
N ASN A 133 12.02 4.04 -3.67
CA ASN A 133 13.25 4.74 -4.02
C ASN A 133 13.30 5.08 -5.52
N SER A 134 12.89 4.14 -6.39
CA SER A 134 12.88 4.35 -7.85
C SER A 134 11.94 5.46 -8.29
N ILE A 135 10.80 5.63 -7.62
CA ILE A 135 9.85 6.70 -7.92
C ILE A 135 10.16 8.02 -7.17
N GLY A 136 11.21 8.03 -6.34
CA GLY A 136 11.61 9.21 -5.56
C GLY A 136 10.66 9.56 -4.42
N TYR A 137 9.96 8.57 -3.84
CA TYR A 137 9.07 8.80 -2.70
C TYR A 137 9.84 9.34 -1.49
N GLN A 138 9.32 10.42 -0.88
CA GLN A 138 9.93 11.09 0.29
C GLN A 138 8.96 11.20 1.47
N GLY A 139 7.82 10.53 1.39
CA GLY A 139 6.82 10.54 2.45
C GLY A 139 7.15 9.58 3.60
N PRO A 140 6.34 9.55 4.65
CA PRO A 140 6.53 8.66 5.77
C PRO A 140 6.20 7.20 5.42
N LEU A 141 6.86 6.27 6.12
CA LEU A 141 6.54 4.85 6.16
C LEU A 141 5.83 4.57 7.49
N SER A 142 4.52 4.43 7.46
CA SER A 142 3.72 4.23 8.67
C SER A 142 3.48 2.74 8.91
N VAL A 143 3.91 2.24 10.05
CA VAL A 143 3.53 0.88 10.47
C VAL A 143 2.05 0.86 10.80
N GLU A 144 1.28 0.11 10.04
CA GLU A 144 -0.08 -0.27 10.39
C GLU A 144 -0.06 -1.71 10.86
N TRP A 145 -0.15 -1.89 12.18
CA TRP A 145 0.00 -3.21 12.79
C TRP A 145 -1.34 -3.86 13.09
N GLU A 146 -1.52 -5.05 12.54
CA GLU A 146 -2.61 -5.96 12.86
C GLU A 146 -2.11 -7.40 12.91
N ASP A 147 -2.17 -8.03 14.08
CA ASP A 147 -1.95 -9.46 14.25
C ASP A 147 -2.77 -9.97 15.43
N SER A 148 -3.80 -10.74 15.16
CA SER A 148 -4.74 -11.25 16.17
C SER A 148 -4.12 -12.29 17.12
N ALA A 149 -2.94 -12.83 16.80
CA ALA A 149 -2.28 -13.90 17.55
C ALA A 149 -1.01 -13.42 18.29
N MET A 150 -0.74 -12.10 18.30
CA MET A 150 0.44 -11.54 18.91
C MET A 150 0.09 -10.39 19.86
N ASP A 151 0.90 -10.23 20.92
CA ASP A 151 0.83 -9.03 21.77
C ASP A 151 1.13 -7.77 20.94
N ARG A 152 0.26 -6.77 21.07
CA ARG A 152 0.30 -5.58 20.21
C ARG A 152 1.54 -4.71 20.45
N GLU A 153 2.00 -4.60 21.72
CA GLU A 153 3.15 -3.77 22.04
C GLU A 153 4.44 -4.41 21.51
N HIS A 154 4.55 -5.74 21.66
CA HIS A 154 5.62 -6.51 21.06
C HIS A 154 5.63 -6.39 19.54
N GLY A 155 4.51 -6.66 18.90
CA GLY A 155 4.40 -6.66 17.45
C GLY A 155 4.60 -5.27 16.82
N ALA A 156 4.05 -4.23 17.41
CA ALA A 156 4.27 -2.86 16.94
C ALA A 156 5.75 -2.46 17.03
N ARG A 157 6.42 -2.83 18.12
CA ARG A 157 7.86 -2.55 18.31
C ARG A 157 8.72 -3.26 17.26
N GLU A 158 8.57 -4.59 17.13
CA GLU A 158 9.35 -5.36 16.15
C GLU A 158 9.08 -4.89 14.70
N SER A 159 7.84 -4.49 14.40
CA SER A 159 7.47 -3.96 13.09
C SER A 159 8.18 -2.62 12.80
N CYS A 160 8.21 -1.71 13.75
CA CYS A 160 8.98 -0.46 13.63
C CYS A 160 10.49 -0.72 13.46
N GLU A 161 11.04 -1.69 14.16
CA GLU A 161 12.45 -2.09 14.02
C GLU A 161 12.73 -2.68 12.65
N LEU A 162 11.80 -3.49 12.10
CA LEU A 162 11.91 -4.01 10.75
C LEU A 162 11.93 -2.87 9.73
N VAL A 163 10.98 -1.94 9.79
CA VAL A 163 10.91 -0.82 8.84
C VAL A 163 12.20 -0.01 8.86
N LYS A 164 12.70 0.35 10.03
CA LYS A 164 14.00 1.07 10.17
C LYS A 164 15.18 0.31 9.56
N ARG A 165 15.14 -1.02 9.58
CA ARG A 165 16.21 -1.86 9.00
C ARG A 165 16.13 -1.96 7.49
N VAL A 166 14.91 -1.99 6.93
CA VAL A 166 14.70 -2.15 5.48
C VAL A 166 14.64 -0.82 4.75
N ASP A 167 14.47 0.30 5.45
CA ASP A 167 14.45 1.66 4.88
C ASP A 167 15.89 2.10 4.55
N PHE A 168 16.40 1.60 3.45
CA PHE A 168 17.70 2.00 2.92
C PHE A 168 17.58 3.10 1.87
N GLN A 169 18.59 3.95 1.81
CA GLN A 169 18.67 4.99 0.78
C GLN A 169 19.20 4.42 -0.54
N PRO A 170 18.74 4.93 -1.68
CA PRO A 170 19.32 4.57 -2.97
C PRO A 170 20.78 5.03 -3.07
N SER A 171 21.55 4.39 -3.95
CA SER A 171 22.93 4.83 -4.20
C SER A 171 22.96 6.27 -4.73
N ALA A 172 23.82 7.10 -4.15
CA ALA A 172 24.07 8.47 -4.63
C ALA A 172 24.90 8.52 -5.91
N HIS A 173 25.48 7.38 -6.32
CA HIS A 173 26.38 7.28 -7.48
C HIS A 173 25.91 6.17 -8.40
N ALA A 174 26.05 6.38 -9.71
CA ALA A 174 25.89 5.31 -10.68
C ALA A 174 26.93 4.20 -10.42
N PHE A 175 26.53 2.94 -10.63
CA PHE A 175 27.39 1.77 -10.40
C PHE A 175 28.72 1.86 -11.16
N ASP A 176 28.69 2.43 -12.34
CA ASP A 176 29.82 2.60 -13.26
C ASP A 176 30.58 3.94 -13.08
N ALA A 177 30.17 4.78 -12.13
CA ALA A 177 30.82 6.07 -11.88
C ALA A 177 32.31 5.94 -11.51
N CYS A 178 32.69 4.79 -10.92
CA CYS A 178 34.11 4.48 -10.60
C CYS A 178 34.93 4.03 -11.80
N PHE A 179 34.32 3.67 -12.92
CA PHE A 179 34.98 3.26 -14.14
C PHE A 179 35.24 4.43 -15.10
N GLY A 180 35.46 5.62 -14.59
CA GLY A 180 35.61 6.89 -15.26
C GLY A 180 35.82 6.80 -16.77
N LYS A 181 35.11 7.60 -17.53
CA LYS A 181 35.45 7.80 -18.94
C LYS A 181 36.82 8.44 -18.99
N GLU A 182 37.84 7.70 -19.54
CA GLU A 182 39.06 8.29 -20.09
C GLU A 182 38.70 9.28 -21.19
#